data_0a6ea9700f4e9f307dfbae76672c90fe
#
_entry.id   0a6ea9700f4e9f307dfbae76672c90fe
#
_cell.length_a   1.000
_cell.length_b   1.000
_cell.length_c   1.000
_cell.angle_alpha   90.00
_cell.angle_beta   90.00
_cell.angle_gamma   90.00
#
_symmetry.space_group_name_H-M   'P 1'
#
loop_
_entity.id
_entity.type
_entity.pdbx_description
1 polymer ?
#
loop_
_entity_poly.entity_id
_entity_poly.type
_entity_poly.pdbx_seq_one_letter_code
_entity_poly.pdbx_strand_id
1 'polypeptide(L)'
;MRQVWLIAAVMVALAGVAWGQTSNVKVSVTRWPQDRTAAISLSFDDGINSHLDFVGPILQKHHLNATFFVTTGMGPWEKRKGEWKQLAQQGNELGNHTVHHPCLAPQITPHAQDYTPAMMEGEIKEAAEQIQSVLDRQRGMTFAYPCGDMSFGKPEDQVRNTALYAKYVSEHAFGARVVGAGSANSEELNVLAINDLGPTAEKDSSALQAMAQSAINSHGWGVYCFHGVGGDWLSITPEALDQLTSFFEAHGEIWTAPFGDVLRYIEERKAVAIRVEASDNTSVNLALGWPMDQKIYDVPLTLKVEVPANWKEISASGDEKVLNARIVQRTNGTVILIEVPSQTTRVKISGRS
;
A
#
# COMPACT_ATOMS: atom_id res chain seq x y z
N MET A 1 -86.82 17.20 17.36
CA MET A 1 -85.63 18.04 17.20
C MET A 1 -84.49 17.12 16.76
N ARG A 2 -84.18 17.17 15.47
CA ARG A 2 -83.07 16.35 14.86
C ARG A 2 -81.84 17.25 14.69
N GLN A 3 -80.79 16.92 15.38
CA GLN A 3 -79.51 17.61 15.23
C GLN A 3 -78.75 17.05 13.99
N VAL A 4 -78.42 17.93 13.04
CA VAL A 4 -77.63 17.64 11.85
C VAL A 4 -76.21 18.00 12.17
N TRP A 5 -75.31 17.01 12.11
CA TRP A 5 -73.87 17.20 12.22
C TRP A 5 -73.27 17.44 10.81
N LEU A 6 -72.70 18.61 10.62
CA LEU A 6 -71.87 18.93 9.43
C LEU A 6 -70.49 18.37 9.64
N ILE A 7 -70.09 17.42 8.75
CA ILE A 7 -68.72 16.90 8.66
C ILE A 7 -67.97 17.80 7.66
N ALA A 8 -67.01 18.56 8.19
CA ALA A 8 -66.05 19.32 7.35
C ALA A 8 -64.96 18.37 6.86
N ALA A 9 -64.91 18.14 5.55
CA ALA A 9 -63.82 17.38 4.90
C ALA A 9 -62.58 18.27 4.77
N VAL A 10 -61.53 17.96 5.51
CA VAL A 10 -60.21 18.59 5.36
C VAL A 10 -59.49 17.87 4.22
N MET A 11 -59.34 18.52 3.08
CA MET A 11 -58.48 18.06 2.00
C MET A 11 -57.03 18.36 2.38
N VAL A 12 -56.25 17.28 2.71
CA VAL A 12 -54.81 17.36 2.87
C VAL A 12 -54.20 17.27 1.46
N ALA A 13 -53.66 18.37 0.99
CA ALA A 13 -52.84 18.41 -0.22
C ALA A 13 -51.53 17.67 0.05
N LEU A 14 -51.39 16.44 -0.48
CA LEU A 14 -50.12 15.73 -0.54
C LEU A 14 -49.23 16.45 -1.54
N ALA A 15 -48.30 17.26 -1.06
CA ALA A 15 -47.17 17.73 -1.86
C ALA A 15 -46.37 16.53 -2.30
N GLY A 16 -46.49 16.19 -3.57
CA GLY A 16 -45.67 15.13 -4.19
C GLY A 16 -44.19 15.49 -4.11
N VAL A 17 -43.44 14.79 -3.27
CA VAL A 17 -42.00 14.81 -3.29
C VAL A 17 -41.61 14.18 -4.63
N ALA A 18 -41.15 15.00 -5.57
CA ALA A 18 -40.55 14.51 -6.80
C ALA A 18 -39.30 13.70 -6.43
N TRP A 19 -39.43 12.39 -6.49
CA TRP A 19 -38.28 11.48 -6.44
C TRP A 19 -37.48 11.71 -7.72
N GLY A 20 -36.38 12.47 -7.61
CA GLY A 20 -35.42 12.60 -8.69
C GLY A 20 -35.00 11.20 -9.14
N GLN A 21 -35.04 10.96 -10.43
CA GLN A 21 -34.47 9.73 -11.01
C GLN A 21 -33.01 9.68 -10.62
N THR A 22 -32.66 8.78 -9.69
CA THR A 22 -31.27 8.45 -9.41
C THR A 22 -30.72 7.78 -10.67
N SER A 23 -29.97 8.52 -11.48
CA SER A 23 -29.20 7.90 -12.55
C SER A 23 -28.29 6.86 -11.91
N ASN A 24 -28.24 5.64 -12.50
CA ASN A 24 -27.42 4.53 -12.01
C ASN A 24 -25.93 4.83 -12.29
N VAL A 25 -25.36 5.85 -11.63
CA VAL A 25 -23.95 6.16 -11.71
C VAL A 25 -23.19 5.07 -10.97
N LYS A 26 -22.29 4.39 -11.68
CA LYS A 26 -21.39 3.41 -11.07
C LYS A 26 -20.14 4.11 -10.58
N VAL A 27 -19.81 3.87 -9.32
CA VAL A 27 -18.60 4.37 -8.67
C VAL A 27 -17.86 3.19 -8.08
N SER A 28 -16.56 3.15 -8.28
CA SER A 28 -15.67 2.17 -7.68
C SER A 28 -14.31 2.82 -7.38
N VAL A 29 -13.50 2.19 -6.54
CA VAL A 29 -12.08 2.51 -6.43
C VAL A 29 -11.32 1.69 -7.45
N THR A 30 -10.32 2.28 -8.12
CA THR A 30 -9.45 1.55 -9.04
C THR A 30 -8.60 0.52 -8.30
N ARG A 31 -8.21 -0.55 -8.98
CA ARG A 31 -7.36 -1.58 -8.37
C ARG A 31 -6.02 -1.00 -7.91
N TRP A 32 -5.40 -0.16 -8.73
CA TRP A 32 -4.18 0.59 -8.45
C TRP A 32 -4.39 2.07 -8.75
N PRO A 33 -3.63 2.98 -8.13
CA PRO A 33 -3.75 4.42 -8.38
C PRO A 33 -3.74 4.76 -9.85
N GLN A 34 -4.59 5.71 -10.27
CA GLN A 34 -4.70 6.17 -11.66
C GLN A 34 -5.13 5.10 -12.68
N ASP A 35 -5.77 4.00 -12.22
CA ASP A 35 -6.19 2.84 -13.04
C ASP A 35 -4.99 2.12 -13.71
N ARG A 36 -3.84 2.10 -13.02
CA ARG A 36 -2.63 1.41 -13.48
C ARG A 36 -2.82 -0.10 -13.51
N THR A 37 -1.96 -0.79 -14.25
CA THR A 37 -2.10 -2.22 -14.54
C THR A 37 -1.65 -3.10 -13.37
N ALA A 38 -0.54 -2.74 -12.72
CA ALA A 38 0.07 -3.53 -11.65
C ALA A 38 0.72 -2.62 -10.61
N ALA A 39 1.00 -3.18 -9.43
CA ALA A 39 1.85 -2.55 -8.43
C ALA A 39 3.17 -3.31 -8.27
N ILE A 40 4.25 -2.58 -8.01
CA ILE A 40 5.58 -3.12 -7.71
C ILE A 40 6.12 -2.42 -6.47
N SER A 41 6.67 -3.20 -5.54
CA SER A 41 7.46 -2.69 -4.43
C SER A 41 8.89 -3.24 -4.50
N LEU A 42 9.85 -2.34 -4.42
CA LEU A 42 11.25 -2.71 -4.23
C LEU A 42 11.51 -2.76 -2.74
N SER A 43 11.95 -3.89 -2.20
CA SER A 43 12.36 -3.98 -0.79
C SER A 43 13.79 -4.47 -0.66
N PHE A 44 14.50 -3.94 0.34
CA PHE A 44 15.91 -4.18 0.61
C PHE A 44 16.07 -4.59 2.07
N ASP A 45 16.66 -5.77 2.31
CA ASP A 45 16.75 -6.36 3.64
C ASP A 45 18.10 -6.06 4.32
N ASP A 46 18.16 -6.23 5.63
CA ASP A 46 19.31 -6.16 6.54
C ASP A 46 19.80 -4.76 6.95
N GLY A 47 19.50 -3.72 6.20
CA GLY A 47 19.98 -2.37 6.54
C GLY A 47 21.49 -2.20 6.37
N ILE A 48 22.05 -2.68 5.25
CA ILE A 48 23.49 -2.74 4.95
C ILE A 48 24.02 -1.47 4.28
N ASN A 49 25.35 -1.32 4.18
CA ASN A 49 25.97 -0.10 3.67
C ASN A 49 25.59 0.23 2.24
N SER A 50 25.54 -0.78 1.37
CA SER A 50 25.22 -0.58 -0.04
C SER A 50 23.84 0.03 -0.29
N HIS A 51 22.91 -0.08 0.65
CA HIS A 51 21.61 0.61 0.58
C HIS A 51 21.74 2.13 0.61
N LEU A 52 22.62 2.65 1.44
CA LEU A 52 22.88 4.09 1.54
C LEU A 52 23.84 4.57 0.44
N ASP A 53 24.82 3.76 0.09
CA ASP A 53 25.89 4.13 -0.84
C ASP A 53 25.47 4.05 -2.32
N PHE A 54 24.61 3.10 -2.68
CA PHE A 54 24.18 2.85 -4.06
C PHE A 54 22.67 2.94 -4.26
N VAL A 55 21.87 2.27 -3.41
CA VAL A 55 20.42 2.17 -3.65
C VAL A 55 19.73 3.52 -3.51
N GLY A 56 19.96 4.25 -2.42
CA GLY A 56 19.37 5.57 -2.22
C GLY A 56 19.61 6.55 -3.37
N PRO A 57 20.87 6.74 -3.82
CA PRO A 57 21.18 7.58 -4.98
C PRO A 57 20.52 7.11 -6.29
N ILE A 58 20.46 5.80 -6.57
CA ILE A 58 19.79 5.27 -7.77
C ILE A 58 18.28 5.53 -7.71
N LEU A 59 17.61 5.27 -6.59
CA LEU A 59 16.19 5.55 -6.42
C LEU A 59 15.88 7.04 -6.62
N GLN A 60 16.69 7.92 -6.03
CA GLN A 60 16.55 9.37 -6.18
C GLN A 60 16.70 9.83 -7.64
N LYS A 61 17.66 9.27 -8.38
CA LYS A 61 17.87 9.53 -9.81
C LYS A 61 16.63 9.24 -10.65
N HIS A 62 15.91 8.15 -10.33
CA HIS A 62 14.73 7.70 -11.07
C HIS A 62 13.40 8.10 -10.42
N HIS A 63 13.41 9.00 -9.42
CA HIS A 63 12.20 9.48 -8.72
C HIS A 63 11.34 8.34 -8.15
N LEU A 64 11.97 7.26 -7.70
CA LEU A 64 11.32 6.10 -7.09
C LEU A 64 11.60 6.06 -5.58
N ASN A 65 10.70 5.41 -4.86
CA ASN A 65 10.86 5.11 -3.44
C ASN A 65 10.73 3.61 -3.21
N ALA A 66 11.42 3.12 -2.19
CA ALA A 66 11.48 1.72 -1.82
C ALA A 66 11.25 1.53 -0.30
N THR A 67 11.21 0.28 0.12
CA THR A 67 11.18 -0.11 1.53
C THR A 67 12.51 -0.73 1.92
N PHE A 68 13.07 -0.29 3.04
CA PHE A 68 14.27 -0.84 3.64
C PHE A 68 13.90 -1.52 4.95
N PHE A 69 13.92 -2.84 4.99
CA PHE A 69 13.73 -3.61 6.21
C PHE A 69 15.06 -3.68 6.94
N VAL A 70 15.20 -2.89 8.01
CA VAL A 70 16.47 -2.69 8.67
C VAL A 70 16.61 -3.56 9.91
N THR A 71 17.77 -4.22 10.04
CA THR A 71 18.21 -4.94 11.22
C THR A 71 18.99 -3.97 12.11
N THR A 72 18.37 -3.55 13.22
CA THR A 72 18.86 -2.41 13.99
C THR A 72 20.10 -2.70 14.82
N GLY A 73 20.43 -3.95 15.11
CA GLY A 73 21.68 -4.37 15.76
C GLY A 73 22.89 -4.43 14.84
N MET A 74 22.70 -4.20 13.52
CA MET A 74 23.81 -4.15 12.58
C MET A 74 24.57 -2.82 12.61
N GLY A 75 25.86 -2.87 12.34
CA GLY A 75 26.76 -1.71 12.40
C GLY A 75 26.36 -0.52 11.54
N PRO A 76 25.83 -0.69 10.31
CA PRO A 76 25.38 0.44 9.49
C PRO A 76 24.24 1.24 10.14
N TRP A 77 23.29 0.59 10.81
CA TRP A 77 22.22 1.29 11.54
C TRP A 77 22.80 2.26 12.59
N GLU A 78 23.60 1.76 13.52
CA GLU A 78 24.15 2.59 14.60
C GLU A 78 25.08 3.70 14.10
N LYS A 79 25.92 3.40 13.12
CA LYS A 79 26.95 4.33 12.63
C LYS A 79 26.39 5.40 11.68
N ARG A 80 25.26 5.15 11.02
CA ARG A 80 24.75 5.96 9.91
C ARG A 80 23.29 6.41 10.10
N LYS A 81 22.82 6.50 11.36
CA LYS A 81 21.41 6.89 11.69
C LYS A 81 20.94 8.16 10.97
N GLY A 82 21.82 9.14 10.81
CA GLY A 82 21.49 10.38 10.09
C GLY A 82 21.17 10.16 8.62
N GLU A 83 21.89 9.25 7.95
CA GLU A 83 21.66 8.91 6.55
C GLU A 83 20.37 8.07 6.37
N TRP A 84 20.08 7.14 7.28
CA TRP A 84 18.81 6.42 7.32
C TRP A 84 17.62 7.38 7.51
N LYS A 85 17.76 8.38 8.41
CA LYS A 85 16.76 9.43 8.56
C LYS A 85 16.56 10.22 7.26
N GLN A 86 17.66 10.64 6.62
CA GLN A 86 17.59 11.34 5.34
C GLN A 86 16.93 10.52 4.25
N LEU A 87 17.24 9.21 4.17
CA LEU A 87 16.63 8.29 3.21
C LEU A 87 15.10 8.21 3.42
N ALA A 88 14.65 8.15 4.68
CA ALA A 88 13.23 8.18 5.01
C ALA A 88 12.56 9.54 4.66
N GLN A 89 13.24 10.66 4.88
CA GLN A 89 12.75 11.99 4.52
C GLN A 89 12.58 12.18 3.01
N GLN A 90 13.29 11.41 2.20
CA GLN A 90 13.14 11.38 0.74
C GLN A 90 11.90 10.59 0.28
N GLY A 91 11.12 10.01 1.21
CA GLY A 91 9.90 9.25 0.91
C GLY A 91 10.08 7.73 0.92
N ASN A 92 11.27 7.22 1.23
CA ASN A 92 11.49 5.80 1.41
C ASN A 92 10.90 5.31 2.74
N GLU A 93 10.50 4.05 2.79
CA GLU A 93 10.00 3.41 4.00
C GLU A 93 11.14 2.69 4.73
N LEU A 94 11.21 2.86 6.04
CA LEU A 94 12.01 2.01 6.93
C LEU A 94 11.08 1.03 7.61
N GLY A 95 11.25 -0.25 7.33
CA GLY A 95 10.53 -1.36 7.93
C GLY A 95 11.39 -2.12 8.94
N ASN A 96 10.76 -2.92 9.76
CA ASN A 96 11.38 -3.68 10.84
C ASN A 96 11.87 -5.04 10.33
N HIS A 97 13.16 -5.35 10.60
CA HIS A 97 13.77 -6.65 10.32
C HIS A 97 14.45 -7.23 11.57
N THR A 98 13.87 -6.97 12.74
CA THR A 98 14.37 -7.33 14.07
C THR A 98 15.65 -6.58 14.49
N VAL A 99 16.14 -6.84 15.71
CA VAL A 99 17.43 -6.30 16.17
C VAL A 99 18.59 -7.12 15.64
N HIS A 100 18.56 -8.45 15.77
CA HIS A 100 19.71 -9.33 15.52
C HIS A 100 19.52 -10.33 14.40
N HIS A 101 18.39 -10.29 13.67
CA HIS A 101 18.11 -11.16 12.52
C HIS A 101 18.14 -12.66 12.85
N PRO A 102 17.37 -13.16 13.85
CA PRO A 102 17.39 -14.56 14.22
C PRO A 102 16.76 -15.44 13.12
N CYS A 103 17.49 -16.49 12.67
CA CYS A 103 17.06 -17.43 11.64
C CYS A 103 16.99 -18.87 12.13
N LEU A 104 16.11 -19.67 11.54
CA LEU A 104 16.10 -21.13 11.74
C LEU A 104 17.22 -21.84 10.95
N ALA A 105 17.78 -21.19 9.95
CA ALA A 105 18.87 -21.72 9.13
C ALA A 105 20.15 -21.91 9.99
N PRO A 106 20.73 -23.14 10.03
CA PRO A 106 21.79 -23.46 10.96
C PRO A 106 23.12 -22.74 10.69
N GLN A 107 23.30 -22.17 9.52
CA GLN A 107 24.49 -21.38 9.15
C GLN A 107 24.40 -19.90 9.49
N ILE A 108 23.24 -19.42 9.94
CA ILE A 108 23.01 -18.01 10.27
C ILE A 108 22.82 -17.84 11.77
N THR A 109 23.58 -16.92 12.36
CA THR A 109 23.49 -16.58 13.79
C THR A 109 22.96 -15.16 13.98
N PRO A 110 22.16 -14.93 15.05
CA PRO A 110 21.75 -15.88 16.08
C PRO A 110 20.72 -16.90 15.59
N HIS A 111 20.73 -18.09 16.20
CA HIS A 111 19.80 -19.16 15.83
C HIS A 111 18.43 -18.93 16.44
N ALA A 112 17.41 -18.83 15.63
CA ALA A 112 16.02 -18.65 16.09
C ALA A 112 15.51 -19.83 16.96
N GLN A 113 16.14 -21.03 16.86
CA GLN A 113 15.84 -22.17 17.72
C GLN A 113 16.12 -21.91 19.20
N ASP A 114 17.04 -21.00 19.52
CA ASP A 114 17.43 -20.67 20.89
C ASP A 114 16.55 -19.57 21.50
N TYR A 115 15.64 -19.00 20.72
CA TYR A 115 14.79 -17.92 21.16
C TYR A 115 13.57 -18.40 21.95
N THR A 116 13.37 -17.78 23.09
CA THR A 116 12.13 -17.88 23.86
C THR A 116 11.08 -16.90 23.33
N PRO A 117 9.78 -17.07 23.67
CA PRO A 117 8.76 -16.10 23.31
C PRO A 117 9.09 -14.65 23.69
N ALA A 118 9.61 -14.43 24.91
CA ALA A 118 9.99 -13.09 25.36
C ALA A 118 11.18 -12.49 24.59
N MET A 119 12.14 -13.30 24.18
CA MET A 119 13.27 -12.84 23.35
C MET A 119 12.77 -12.40 21.97
N MET A 120 11.93 -13.19 21.30
CA MET A 120 11.41 -12.87 19.98
C MET A 120 10.49 -11.62 20.01
N GLU A 121 9.66 -11.47 21.04
CA GLU A 121 8.87 -10.26 21.23
C GLU A 121 9.77 -9.03 21.44
N GLY A 122 10.85 -9.19 22.21
CA GLY A 122 11.88 -8.15 22.42
C GLY A 122 12.55 -7.71 21.11
N GLU A 123 12.94 -8.65 20.25
CA GLU A 123 13.53 -8.39 18.94
C GLU A 123 12.68 -7.46 18.08
N ILE A 124 11.36 -7.72 18.03
CA ILE A 124 10.43 -6.96 17.21
C ILE A 124 10.18 -5.58 17.81
N LYS A 125 9.88 -5.55 19.12
CA LYS A 125 9.55 -4.32 19.84
C LYS A 125 10.71 -3.34 19.86
N GLU A 126 11.90 -3.79 20.24
CA GLU A 126 13.08 -2.93 20.33
C GLU A 126 13.47 -2.36 18.96
N ALA A 127 13.48 -3.19 17.91
CA ALA A 127 13.75 -2.69 16.57
C ALA A 127 12.70 -1.66 16.12
N ALA A 128 11.40 -1.89 16.40
CA ALA A 128 10.35 -0.92 16.09
C ALA A 128 10.57 0.43 16.81
N GLU A 129 10.92 0.41 18.10
CA GLU A 129 11.21 1.62 18.87
C GLU A 129 12.43 2.36 18.33
N GLN A 130 13.50 1.64 17.98
CA GLN A 130 14.72 2.22 17.41
C GLN A 130 14.46 2.86 16.05
N ILE A 131 13.74 2.19 15.14
CA ILE A 131 13.39 2.74 13.83
C ILE A 131 12.50 3.98 14.01
N GLN A 132 11.49 3.89 14.88
CA GLN A 132 10.58 5.00 15.14
C GLN A 132 11.31 6.24 15.66
N SER A 133 12.41 6.07 16.41
CA SER A 133 13.18 7.18 16.98
C SER A 133 13.84 8.08 15.93
N VAL A 134 14.04 7.60 14.70
CA VAL A 134 14.64 8.38 13.59
C VAL A 134 13.60 8.93 12.62
N LEU A 135 12.36 8.47 12.68
CA LEU A 135 11.28 8.91 11.79
C LEU A 135 10.62 10.20 12.30
N ASP A 136 10.43 11.17 11.42
CA ASP A 136 9.75 12.42 11.77
C ASP A 136 8.22 12.25 11.90
N ARG A 137 7.66 11.20 11.29
CA ARG A 137 6.24 10.89 11.31
C ARG A 137 5.99 9.41 11.55
N GLN A 138 5.03 9.13 12.44
CA GLN A 138 4.53 7.78 12.67
C GLN A 138 3.37 7.47 11.72
N ARG A 139 3.57 6.51 10.79
CA ARG A 139 2.54 6.03 9.86
C ARG A 139 2.23 4.53 10.04
N GLY A 140 2.53 3.96 11.20
CA GLY A 140 2.62 2.52 11.36
C GLY A 140 3.92 1.97 10.74
N MET A 141 4.19 0.71 10.94
CA MET A 141 5.39 0.03 10.51
C MET A 141 5.06 -1.22 9.72
N THR A 142 5.93 -1.61 8.79
CA THR A 142 5.91 -2.91 8.15
C THR A 142 7.05 -3.78 8.69
N PHE A 143 6.95 -5.08 8.46
CA PHE A 143 7.90 -6.08 8.95
C PHE A 143 8.35 -7.00 7.83
N ALA A 144 9.59 -7.50 7.88
CA ALA A 144 10.03 -8.64 7.10
C ALA A 144 10.55 -9.72 8.04
N TYR A 145 10.10 -10.94 7.84
CA TYR A 145 10.57 -12.07 8.65
C TYR A 145 12.01 -12.41 8.26
N PRO A 146 12.98 -12.41 9.21
CA PRO A 146 14.33 -12.86 8.94
C PRO A 146 14.36 -14.25 8.29
N CYS A 147 15.10 -14.40 7.19
CA CYS A 147 15.15 -15.62 6.37
C CYS A 147 13.77 -16.10 5.83
N GLY A 148 12.71 -15.33 5.98
CA GLY A 148 11.34 -15.75 5.70
C GLY A 148 10.74 -16.67 6.77
N ASP A 149 11.43 -16.91 7.87
CA ASP A 149 10.99 -17.82 8.94
C ASP A 149 9.84 -17.21 9.75
N MET A 150 8.67 -17.83 9.69
CA MET A 150 7.49 -17.40 10.45
C MET A 150 7.38 -18.12 11.82
N SER A 151 8.45 -18.74 12.28
CA SER A 151 8.50 -19.45 13.57
C SER A 151 9.87 -19.33 14.23
N PHE A 152 9.94 -19.73 15.49
CA PHE A 152 11.15 -19.74 16.30
C PHE A 152 11.07 -20.83 17.37
N GLY A 153 12.13 -21.01 18.13
CA GLY A 153 12.21 -22.00 19.19
C GLY A 153 12.55 -23.40 18.68
N LYS A 154 12.56 -24.35 19.59
CA LYS A 154 12.87 -25.74 19.26
C LYS A 154 11.81 -26.36 18.35
N PRO A 155 12.13 -27.40 17.57
CA PRO A 155 11.20 -28.01 16.62
C PRO A 155 9.83 -28.36 17.21
N GLU A 156 9.78 -28.86 18.46
CA GLU A 156 8.55 -29.21 19.17
C GLU A 156 7.66 -28.00 19.51
N ASP A 157 8.21 -26.81 19.56
CA ASP A 157 7.51 -25.56 19.89
C ASP A 157 7.09 -24.76 18.66
N GLN A 158 7.66 -25.02 17.48
CA GLN A 158 7.53 -24.16 16.30
C GLN A 158 6.08 -23.98 15.84
N VAL A 159 5.24 -25.00 15.90
CA VAL A 159 3.81 -24.89 15.53
C VAL A 159 3.09 -23.87 16.41
N ARG A 160 3.31 -23.90 17.74
CA ARG A 160 2.76 -22.92 18.68
C ARG A 160 3.37 -21.53 18.44
N ASN A 161 4.66 -21.47 18.23
CA ASN A 161 5.42 -20.23 18.11
C ASN A 161 5.17 -19.50 16.79
N THR A 162 4.68 -20.17 15.75
CA THR A 162 4.19 -19.51 14.53
C THR A 162 3.06 -18.54 14.85
N ALA A 163 2.06 -18.96 15.60
CA ALA A 163 0.95 -18.09 16.01
C ALA A 163 1.41 -16.96 16.94
N LEU A 164 2.38 -17.24 17.84
CA LEU A 164 2.95 -16.21 18.71
C LEU A 164 3.74 -15.18 17.91
N TYR A 165 4.56 -15.61 16.95
CA TYR A 165 5.33 -14.70 16.11
C TYR A 165 4.41 -13.77 15.32
N ALA A 166 3.40 -14.33 14.66
CA ALA A 166 2.40 -13.53 13.94
C ALA A 166 1.68 -12.52 14.86
N LYS A 167 1.36 -12.94 16.10
CA LYS A 167 0.78 -12.05 17.12
C LYS A 167 1.74 -10.90 17.44
N TYR A 168 2.98 -11.17 17.78
CA TYR A 168 3.98 -10.14 18.12
C TYR A 168 4.22 -9.17 16.95
N VAL A 169 4.30 -9.70 15.71
CA VAL A 169 4.40 -8.84 14.53
C VAL A 169 3.17 -7.95 14.40
N SER A 170 1.95 -8.47 14.56
CA SER A 170 0.71 -7.69 14.45
C SER A 170 0.54 -6.59 15.50
N GLU A 171 1.22 -6.69 16.62
CA GLU A 171 1.20 -5.67 17.68
C GLU A 171 2.10 -4.47 17.34
N HIS A 172 3.05 -4.63 16.43
CA HIS A 172 4.03 -3.60 16.06
C HIS A 172 4.03 -3.24 14.56
N ALA A 173 3.40 -4.04 13.71
CA ALA A 173 3.36 -3.82 12.27
C ALA A 173 1.95 -4.06 11.68
N PHE A 174 1.56 -3.26 10.69
CA PHE A 174 0.27 -3.43 10.01
C PHE A 174 0.35 -4.38 8.81
N GLY A 175 1.55 -4.85 8.46
CA GLY A 175 1.79 -5.84 7.43
C GLY A 175 3.21 -6.37 7.42
N ALA A 176 3.38 -7.58 6.88
CA ALA A 176 4.66 -8.26 6.89
C ALA A 176 4.93 -9.04 5.59
N ARG A 177 6.21 -9.07 5.18
CA ARG A 177 6.72 -9.84 4.05
C ARG A 177 7.41 -11.12 4.53
N VAL A 178 7.13 -12.21 3.80
CA VAL A 178 7.87 -13.46 3.88
C VAL A 178 8.69 -13.68 2.61
N VAL A 179 9.62 -14.62 2.63
CA VAL A 179 10.24 -15.15 1.41
C VAL A 179 9.24 -16.13 0.80
N GLY A 180 8.78 -15.83 -0.40
CA GLY A 180 7.63 -16.48 -0.99
C GLY A 180 7.97 -17.47 -2.11
N ALA A 181 6.92 -17.91 -2.80
CA ALA A 181 6.98 -18.87 -3.89
C ALA A 181 7.34 -18.25 -5.26
N GLY A 182 7.83 -17.04 -5.31
CA GLY A 182 8.23 -16.37 -6.56
C GLY A 182 7.07 -15.93 -7.44
N SER A 183 5.96 -15.51 -6.85
CA SER A 183 4.76 -15.06 -7.59
C SER A 183 4.20 -13.74 -7.07
N ALA A 184 3.53 -13.01 -7.96
CA ALA A 184 2.83 -11.79 -7.58
C ALA A 184 1.65 -12.08 -6.65
N ASN A 185 1.39 -11.16 -5.72
CA ASN A 185 0.29 -11.25 -4.78
C ASN A 185 -1.05 -10.88 -5.45
N SER A 186 -2.09 -11.62 -5.11
CA SER A 186 -3.48 -11.37 -5.54
C SER A 186 -4.15 -10.30 -4.68
N GLU A 187 -5.46 -10.12 -4.84
CA GLU A 187 -6.24 -9.22 -3.98
C GLU A 187 -6.55 -9.80 -2.60
N GLU A 188 -6.62 -11.11 -2.49
CA GLU A 188 -6.81 -11.81 -1.21
C GLU A 188 -5.45 -12.03 -0.58
N LEU A 189 -5.10 -11.21 0.38
CA LEU A 189 -3.81 -11.19 1.06
C LEU A 189 -3.93 -11.68 2.49
N ASN A 190 -2.96 -12.48 2.92
CA ASN A 190 -2.60 -12.49 4.33
C ASN A 190 -1.63 -11.32 4.56
N VAL A 191 -2.12 -10.25 5.17
CA VAL A 191 -1.33 -9.02 5.37
C VAL A 191 -0.06 -9.23 6.20
N LEU A 192 -0.01 -10.31 6.99
CA LEU A 192 1.16 -10.70 7.78
C LEU A 192 2.06 -11.74 7.09
N ALA A 193 1.80 -12.05 5.80
CA ALA A 193 2.60 -13.01 5.04
C ALA A 193 2.52 -12.71 3.53
N ILE A 194 2.95 -11.51 3.14
CA ILE A 194 3.03 -11.09 1.73
C ILE A 194 4.24 -11.74 1.08
N ASN A 195 4.05 -12.42 -0.04
CA ASN A 195 5.11 -13.10 -0.77
C ASN A 195 5.98 -12.12 -1.58
N ASP A 196 7.24 -12.46 -1.75
CA ASP A 196 8.13 -11.83 -2.72
C ASP A 196 8.09 -12.52 -4.10
N LEU A 197 8.79 -11.94 -5.08
CA LEU A 197 8.93 -12.47 -6.43
C LEU A 197 10.04 -13.53 -6.55
N GLY A 198 10.63 -13.96 -5.45
CA GLY A 198 11.73 -14.93 -5.38
C GLY A 198 13.12 -14.29 -5.39
N PRO A 199 14.19 -15.09 -5.44
CA PRO A 199 15.56 -14.65 -5.25
C PRO A 199 16.02 -13.69 -6.36
N THR A 200 16.69 -12.60 -5.94
CA THR A 200 17.22 -11.55 -6.83
C THR A 200 18.73 -11.60 -7.01
N ALA A 201 19.45 -12.27 -6.10
CA ALA A 201 20.92 -12.34 -6.11
C ALA A 201 21.50 -12.72 -7.49
N GLU A 202 22.56 -12.03 -7.89
CA GLU A 202 23.30 -12.26 -9.13
C GLU A 202 22.49 -12.10 -10.44
N LYS A 203 21.25 -11.60 -10.36
CA LYS A 203 20.42 -11.36 -11.55
C LYS A 203 20.84 -10.06 -12.25
N ASP A 204 20.86 -10.15 -13.58
CA ASP A 204 20.96 -8.96 -14.43
C ASP A 204 19.59 -8.25 -14.55
N SER A 205 19.60 -7.07 -15.15
CA SER A 205 18.40 -6.27 -15.34
C SER A 205 17.30 -7.00 -16.13
N SER A 206 17.65 -7.80 -17.13
CA SER A 206 16.66 -8.52 -17.96
C SER A 206 15.94 -9.58 -17.12
N ALA A 207 16.67 -10.35 -16.32
CA ALA A 207 16.10 -11.33 -15.41
C ALA A 207 15.21 -10.66 -14.34
N LEU A 208 15.65 -9.52 -13.80
CA LEU A 208 14.85 -8.75 -12.85
C LEU A 208 13.56 -8.20 -13.48
N GLN A 209 13.63 -7.63 -14.70
CA GLN A 209 12.43 -7.17 -15.42
C GLN A 209 11.45 -8.32 -15.71
N ALA A 210 11.96 -9.51 -16.04
CA ALA A 210 11.12 -10.70 -16.24
C ALA A 210 10.33 -11.10 -14.97
N MET A 211 10.88 -10.87 -13.77
CA MET A 211 10.16 -11.12 -12.52
C MET A 211 8.92 -10.19 -12.35
N ALA A 212 9.02 -8.94 -12.80
CA ALA A 212 7.87 -8.02 -12.78
C ALA A 212 6.71 -8.47 -13.68
N GLN A 213 7.01 -9.25 -14.73
CA GLN A 213 6.02 -9.67 -15.71
C GLN A 213 4.87 -10.49 -15.10
N SER A 214 5.14 -11.24 -14.03
CA SER A 214 4.09 -11.99 -13.31
C SER A 214 3.05 -11.06 -12.69
N ALA A 215 3.49 -9.94 -12.10
CA ALA A 215 2.59 -8.93 -11.54
C ALA A 215 1.82 -8.19 -12.64
N ILE A 216 2.47 -7.83 -13.74
CA ILE A 216 1.85 -7.16 -14.89
C ILE A 216 0.75 -8.06 -15.48
N ASN A 217 1.06 -9.32 -15.77
CA ASN A 217 0.13 -10.28 -16.39
C ASN A 217 -1.08 -10.61 -15.50
N SER A 218 -0.88 -10.66 -14.18
CA SER A 218 -1.95 -10.95 -13.21
C SER A 218 -2.68 -9.70 -12.73
N HIS A 219 -2.25 -8.50 -13.17
CA HIS A 219 -2.68 -7.21 -12.60
C HIS A 219 -2.45 -7.14 -11.08
N GLY A 220 -1.48 -7.89 -10.58
CA GLY A 220 -1.19 -8.12 -9.16
C GLY A 220 -0.20 -7.14 -8.56
N TRP A 221 0.30 -7.52 -7.39
CA TRP A 221 1.35 -6.80 -6.66
C TRP A 221 2.61 -7.64 -6.58
N GLY A 222 3.68 -7.21 -7.24
CA GLY A 222 5.01 -7.83 -7.17
C GLY A 222 5.86 -7.15 -6.11
N VAL A 223 6.50 -7.94 -5.25
CA VAL A 223 7.42 -7.46 -4.22
C VAL A 223 8.80 -8.05 -4.50
N TYR A 224 9.79 -7.21 -4.75
CA TYR A 224 11.17 -7.64 -4.83
C TYR A 224 11.79 -7.71 -3.43
N CYS A 225 12.63 -8.73 -3.22
CA CYS A 225 13.48 -8.86 -2.04
C CYS A 225 14.94 -8.79 -2.47
N PHE A 226 15.55 -7.63 -2.29
CA PHE A 226 16.97 -7.40 -2.53
C PHE A 226 17.74 -7.41 -1.22
N HIS A 227 19.07 -7.62 -1.33
CA HIS A 227 20.05 -7.44 -0.27
C HIS A 227 21.15 -6.49 -0.77
N GLY A 228 22.36 -6.97 -1.05
CA GLY A 228 23.46 -6.12 -1.51
C GLY A 228 23.28 -5.53 -2.91
N VAL A 229 23.85 -4.35 -3.13
CA VAL A 229 23.97 -3.70 -4.43
C VAL A 229 25.40 -3.18 -4.58
N GLY A 230 26.16 -3.75 -5.52
CA GLY A 230 27.56 -3.39 -5.72
C GLY A 230 28.52 -3.89 -4.64
N GLY A 231 28.03 -4.67 -3.69
CA GLY A 231 28.79 -5.23 -2.58
C GLY A 231 27.86 -5.88 -1.54
N ASP A 232 28.40 -6.26 -0.41
CA ASP A 232 27.74 -7.03 0.62
C ASP A 232 27.31 -8.44 0.12
N TRP A 233 26.35 -9.10 0.76
CA TRP A 233 25.91 -10.45 0.40
C TRP A 233 24.67 -10.42 -0.50
N LEU A 234 24.43 -11.53 -1.22
CA LEU A 234 23.29 -11.71 -2.12
C LEU A 234 23.11 -10.54 -3.10
N SER A 235 24.22 -10.03 -3.62
CA SER A 235 24.31 -8.76 -4.33
C SER A 235 23.83 -8.87 -5.78
N ILE A 236 23.30 -7.76 -6.28
CA ILE A 236 23.20 -7.42 -7.71
C ILE A 236 24.17 -6.27 -8.03
N THR A 237 24.40 -6.01 -9.31
CA THR A 237 25.22 -4.85 -9.68
C THR A 237 24.43 -3.54 -9.59
N PRO A 238 25.07 -2.38 -9.32
CA PRO A 238 24.42 -1.08 -9.38
C PRO A 238 23.79 -0.79 -10.74
N GLU A 239 24.42 -1.24 -11.82
CA GLU A 239 23.94 -1.09 -13.19
C GLU A 239 22.64 -1.88 -13.42
N ALA A 240 22.53 -3.10 -12.85
CA ALA A 240 21.32 -3.89 -12.95
C ALA A 240 20.12 -3.21 -12.23
N LEU A 241 20.37 -2.63 -11.05
CA LEU A 241 19.36 -1.85 -10.33
C LEU A 241 19.00 -0.57 -11.08
N ASP A 242 19.98 0.18 -11.59
CA ASP A 242 19.77 1.42 -12.35
C ASP A 242 18.91 1.18 -13.61
N GLN A 243 19.17 0.10 -14.33
CA GLN A 243 18.39 -0.29 -15.50
C GLN A 243 16.96 -0.77 -15.13
N LEU A 244 16.82 -1.48 -14.01
CA LEU A 244 15.50 -1.91 -13.53
C LEU A 244 14.64 -0.70 -13.09
N THR A 245 15.22 0.24 -12.37
CA THR A 245 14.53 1.46 -11.94
C THR A 245 14.18 2.35 -13.13
N SER A 246 15.07 2.48 -14.11
CA SER A 246 14.78 3.15 -15.39
C SER A 246 13.63 2.47 -16.15
N PHE A 247 13.55 1.15 -16.14
CA PHE A 247 12.42 0.42 -16.71
C PHE A 247 11.10 0.81 -16.02
N PHE A 248 11.03 0.83 -14.70
CA PHE A 248 9.81 1.23 -13.99
C PHE A 248 9.44 2.70 -14.20
N GLU A 249 10.42 3.60 -14.27
CA GLU A 249 10.17 5.01 -14.58
C GLU A 249 9.54 5.18 -15.96
N ALA A 250 9.99 4.40 -16.96
CA ALA A 250 9.48 4.45 -18.34
C ALA A 250 8.08 3.81 -18.50
N HIS A 251 7.65 2.96 -17.57
CA HIS A 251 6.40 2.19 -17.63
C HIS A 251 5.36 2.77 -16.66
N GLY A 252 4.80 3.94 -17.02
CA GLY A 252 3.82 4.65 -16.19
C GLY A 252 2.54 3.88 -15.88
N GLU A 253 2.27 2.76 -16.59
CA GLU A 253 1.19 1.82 -16.29
C GLU A 253 1.47 0.93 -15.07
N ILE A 254 2.70 0.92 -14.55
CA ILE A 254 3.09 0.24 -13.31
C ILE A 254 3.14 1.25 -12.17
N TRP A 255 2.53 0.92 -11.05
CA TRP A 255 2.66 1.71 -9.83
C TRP A 255 3.81 1.19 -8.98
N THR A 256 4.95 1.88 -9.01
CA THR A 256 6.08 1.55 -8.13
C THR A 256 6.00 2.40 -6.87
N ALA A 257 5.92 1.75 -5.70
CA ALA A 257 5.77 2.41 -4.41
C ALA A 257 6.34 1.56 -3.26
N PRO A 258 6.65 2.17 -2.10
CA PRO A 258 6.99 1.43 -0.90
C PRO A 258 5.96 0.36 -0.54
N PHE A 259 6.43 -0.73 0.07
CA PHE A 259 5.60 -1.88 0.47
C PHE A 259 4.39 -1.46 1.32
N GLY A 260 4.63 -0.61 2.31
CA GLY A 260 3.56 -0.13 3.18
C GLY A 260 2.53 0.73 2.45
N ASP A 261 2.93 1.53 1.45
CA ASP A 261 1.98 2.36 0.70
C ASP A 261 1.07 1.52 -0.20
N VAL A 262 1.63 0.47 -0.83
CA VAL A 262 0.81 -0.48 -1.62
C VAL A 262 -0.19 -1.21 -0.72
N LEU A 263 0.26 -1.67 0.45
CA LEU A 263 -0.61 -2.36 1.39
C LEU A 263 -1.70 -1.43 1.95
N ARG A 264 -1.37 -0.19 2.31
CA ARG A 264 -2.35 0.83 2.72
C ARG A 264 -3.42 1.04 1.65
N TYR A 265 -3.01 1.22 0.40
CA TYR A 265 -3.95 1.41 -0.71
C TYR A 265 -4.91 0.23 -0.86
N ILE A 266 -4.41 -1.01 -0.76
CA ILE A 266 -5.23 -2.22 -0.85
C ILE A 266 -6.27 -2.25 0.28
N GLU A 267 -5.86 -2.01 1.51
CA GLU A 267 -6.75 -2.10 2.66
C GLU A 267 -7.75 -0.93 2.71
N GLU A 268 -7.32 0.30 2.41
CA GLU A 268 -8.22 1.46 2.33
C GLU A 268 -9.24 1.30 1.20
N ARG A 269 -8.82 0.80 0.03
CA ARG A 269 -9.71 0.52 -1.10
C ARG A 269 -10.81 -0.49 -0.74
N LYS A 270 -10.50 -1.51 0.06
CA LYS A 270 -11.46 -2.51 0.52
C LYS A 270 -12.42 -1.95 1.59
N ALA A 271 -11.94 -1.02 2.40
CA ALA A 271 -12.65 -0.54 3.59
C ALA A 271 -13.49 0.72 3.33
N VAL A 272 -13.09 1.58 2.38
CA VAL A 272 -13.79 2.84 2.12
C VAL A 272 -15.25 2.61 1.73
N ALA A 273 -16.15 3.29 2.42
CA ALA A 273 -17.57 3.28 2.08
C ALA A 273 -17.88 4.43 1.11
N ILE A 274 -18.49 4.13 -0.04
CA ILE A 274 -18.87 5.14 -1.04
C ILE A 274 -20.37 5.10 -1.24
N ARG A 275 -21.02 6.26 -1.13
CA ARG A 275 -22.45 6.42 -1.38
C ARG A 275 -22.70 7.56 -2.37
N VAL A 276 -23.47 7.29 -3.41
CA VAL A 276 -23.98 8.33 -4.32
C VAL A 276 -25.15 9.02 -3.60
N GLU A 277 -25.00 10.30 -3.27
CA GLU A 277 -26.03 11.09 -2.60
C GLU A 277 -27.03 11.71 -3.58
N ALA A 278 -26.51 12.19 -4.71
CA ALA A 278 -27.30 12.73 -5.81
C ALA A 278 -26.54 12.62 -7.11
N SER A 279 -27.26 12.43 -8.21
CA SER A 279 -26.68 12.48 -9.56
C SER A 279 -27.72 12.94 -10.57
N ASP A 280 -27.28 13.73 -11.54
CA ASP A 280 -28.06 14.18 -12.70
C ASP A 280 -27.17 14.24 -13.95
N ASN A 281 -27.66 14.82 -15.05
CA ASN A 281 -26.93 14.91 -16.31
C ASN A 281 -25.70 15.86 -16.26
N THR A 282 -25.53 16.62 -15.18
CA THR A 282 -24.50 17.65 -15.03
C THR A 282 -23.64 17.50 -13.78
N SER A 283 -24.06 16.66 -12.83
CA SER A 283 -23.36 16.52 -11.56
C SER A 283 -23.51 15.15 -10.91
N VAL A 284 -22.50 14.76 -10.13
CA VAL A 284 -22.52 13.60 -9.22
C VAL A 284 -21.99 14.05 -7.87
N ASN A 285 -22.73 13.76 -6.79
CA ASN A 285 -22.31 14.02 -5.42
C ASN A 285 -22.13 12.70 -4.68
N LEU A 286 -20.98 12.54 -4.05
CA LEU A 286 -20.60 11.34 -3.31
C LEU A 286 -20.35 11.68 -1.84
N ALA A 287 -20.74 10.77 -0.96
CA ALA A 287 -20.29 10.74 0.43
C ALA A 287 -19.33 9.58 0.60
N LEU A 288 -18.21 9.82 1.31
CA LEU A 288 -17.19 8.82 1.60
C LEU A 288 -17.05 8.63 3.12
N GLY A 289 -16.90 7.37 3.54
CA GLY A 289 -16.62 7.00 4.93
C GLY A 289 -15.30 6.24 5.02
N TRP A 290 -14.45 6.63 5.97
CA TRP A 290 -13.11 6.08 6.18
C TRP A 290 -13.05 5.39 7.55
N PRO A 291 -13.35 4.09 7.63
CA PRO A 291 -13.46 3.38 8.92
C PRO A 291 -12.13 3.01 9.54
N MET A 292 -11.01 3.17 8.83
CA MET A 292 -9.68 2.78 9.27
C MET A 292 -8.97 3.88 10.06
N ASP A 293 -7.95 3.50 10.85
CA ASP A 293 -7.12 4.46 11.58
C ASP A 293 -6.31 5.33 10.59
N GLN A 294 -6.68 6.59 10.51
CA GLN A 294 -6.10 7.56 9.59
C GLN A 294 -4.65 7.98 9.94
N LYS A 295 -4.11 7.54 11.06
CA LYS A 295 -2.68 7.70 11.36
C LYS A 295 -1.82 6.70 10.60
N ILE A 296 -2.41 5.54 10.27
CA ILE A 296 -1.75 4.46 9.54
C ILE A 296 -2.18 4.49 8.07
N TYR A 297 -3.46 4.62 7.81
CA TYR A 297 -4.09 4.53 6.49
C TYR A 297 -4.41 5.93 5.98
N ASP A 298 -3.54 6.46 5.14
CA ASP A 298 -3.56 7.87 4.72
C ASP A 298 -3.16 8.08 3.23
N VAL A 299 -3.22 7.01 2.42
CA VAL A 299 -2.90 7.12 1.00
C VAL A 299 -4.10 7.60 0.18
N PRO A 300 -3.89 8.45 -0.84
CA PRO A 300 -4.98 8.84 -1.73
C PRO A 300 -5.54 7.65 -2.50
N LEU A 301 -6.87 7.57 -2.61
CA LEU A 301 -7.54 6.60 -3.47
C LEU A 301 -7.93 7.21 -4.82
N THR A 302 -7.92 6.42 -5.87
CA THR A 302 -8.44 6.84 -7.17
C THR A 302 -9.86 6.30 -7.35
N LEU A 303 -10.85 7.20 -7.36
CA LEU A 303 -12.22 6.85 -7.72
C LEU A 303 -12.37 6.77 -9.25
N LYS A 304 -13.13 5.78 -9.67
CA LYS A 304 -13.57 5.56 -11.05
C LYS A 304 -15.09 5.76 -11.11
N VAL A 305 -15.51 6.80 -11.81
CA VAL A 305 -16.91 7.22 -11.88
C VAL A 305 -17.37 7.14 -13.34
N GLU A 306 -18.39 6.31 -13.61
CA GLU A 306 -19.03 6.26 -14.94
C GLU A 306 -19.98 7.46 -15.08
N VAL A 307 -19.84 8.23 -16.15
CA VAL A 307 -20.61 9.47 -16.39
C VAL A 307 -21.22 9.47 -17.80
N PRO A 308 -22.19 10.38 -18.08
CA PRO A 308 -22.74 10.53 -19.43
C PRO A 308 -21.65 10.74 -20.49
N ALA A 309 -21.81 10.09 -21.65
CA ALA A 309 -20.82 10.12 -22.73
C ALA A 309 -20.59 11.51 -23.36
N ASN A 310 -21.53 12.42 -23.14
CA ASN A 310 -21.45 13.80 -23.65
C ASN A 310 -20.62 14.75 -22.78
N TRP A 311 -20.15 14.32 -21.60
CA TRP A 311 -19.28 15.17 -20.76
C TRP A 311 -17.91 15.33 -21.42
N LYS A 312 -17.55 16.58 -21.76
CA LYS A 312 -16.27 16.94 -22.39
C LYS A 312 -15.36 17.71 -21.45
N GLU A 313 -15.96 18.49 -20.55
CA GLU A 313 -15.26 19.23 -19.51
C GLU A 313 -15.74 18.77 -18.15
N ILE A 314 -14.81 18.66 -17.21
CA ILE A 314 -15.12 18.25 -15.86
C ILE A 314 -14.43 19.13 -14.82
N SER A 315 -15.04 19.23 -13.65
CA SER A 315 -14.41 19.71 -12.43
C SER A 315 -14.76 18.76 -11.29
N ALA A 316 -13.84 18.57 -10.37
CA ALA A 316 -14.06 17.79 -9.16
C ALA A 316 -13.56 18.56 -7.94
N SER A 317 -14.30 18.45 -6.85
CA SER A 317 -13.90 19.00 -5.55
C SER A 317 -14.19 18.00 -4.44
N GLY A 318 -13.33 17.98 -3.41
CA GLY A 318 -13.48 17.20 -2.19
C GLY A 318 -13.41 18.12 -0.98
N ASP A 319 -14.46 18.13 -0.15
CA ASP A 319 -14.58 19.05 1.00
C ASP A 319 -14.18 20.48 0.63
N GLU A 320 -14.74 20.98 -0.49
CA GLU A 320 -14.54 22.32 -1.08
C GLU A 320 -13.14 22.56 -1.71
N LYS A 321 -12.19 21.62 -1.63
CA LYS A 321 -10.88 21.72 -2.31
C LYS A 321 -10.94 21.12 -3.70
N VAL A 322 -10.25 21.72 -4.67
CA VAL A 322 -10.14 21.17 -6.03
C VAL A 322 -9.40 19.85 -5.99
N LEU A 323 -9.97 18.84 -6.64
CA LEU A 323 -9.36 17.52 -6.82
C LEU A 323 -8.78 17.35 -8.22
N ASN A 324 -7.71 16.58 -8.31
CA ASN A 324 -7.17 16.15 -9.60
C ASN A 324 -8.11 15.11 -10.23
N ALA A 325 -8.66 15.44 -11.39
CA ALA A 325 -9.60 14.60 -12.10
C ALA A 325 -9.33 14.63 -13.61
N ARG A 326 -9.49 13.47 -14.27
CA ARG A 326 -9.32 13.36 -15.72
C ARG A 326 -10.38 12.49 -16.36
N ILE A 327 -10.75 12.84 -17.59
CA ILE A 327 -11.66 12.04 -18.44
C ILE A 327 -10.85 10.93 -19.10
N VAL A 328 -11.42 9.72 -19.08
CA VAL A 328 -10.93 8.56 -19.84
C VAL A 328 -12.05 8.08 -20.74
N GLN A 329 -11.89 8.22 -22.06
CA GLN A 329 -12.82 7.64 -23.03
C GLN A 329 -12.59 6.15 -23.14
N ARG A 330 -13.67 5.38 -23.07
CA ARG A 330 -13.65 3.92 -23.24
C ARG A 330 -14.66 3.51 -24.31
N THR A 331 -14.51 2.31 -24.85
CA THR A 331 -15.39 1.77 -25.87
C THR A 331 -16.87 1.78 -25.43
N ASN A 332 -17.14 1.63 -24.14
CA ASN A 332 -18.48 1.51 -23.56
C ASN A 332 -18.95 2.75 -22.78
N GLY A 333 -18.28 3.91 -22.91
CA GLY A 333 -18.68 5.12 -22.20
C GLY A 333 -17.54 5.99 -21.70
N THR A 334 -17.89 7.05 -21.00
CA THR A 334 -16.94 8.00 -20.42
C THR A 334 -16.76 7.70 -18.93
N VAL A 335 -15.52 7.65 -18.50
CA VAL A 335 -15.13 7.43 -17.11
C VAL A 335 -14.33 8.63 -16.63
N ILE A 336 -14.54 9.04 -15.39
CA ILE A 336 -13.69 10.01 -14.71
C ILE A 336 -12.85 9.27 -13.69
N LEU A 337 -11.55 9.50 -13.70
CA LEU A 337 -10.64 9.11 -12.64
C LEU A 337 -10.35 10.33 -11.77
N ILE A 338 -10.55 10.18 -10.46
CA ILE A 338 -10.40 11.26 -9.48
C ILE A 338 -9.50 10.79 -8.36
N GLU A 339 -8.44 11.52 -8.11
CA GLU A 339 -7.58 11.27 -6.95
C GLU A 339 -8.19 11.95 -5.72
N VAL A 340 -8.55 11.15 -4.74
CA VAL A 340 -9.23 11.61 -3.52
C VAL A 340 -8.31 11.38 -2.33
N PRO A 341 -7.85 12.45 -1.66
CA PRO A 341 -7.09 12.34 -0.42
C PRO A 341 -7.87 11.56 0.64
N SER A 342 -7.17 10.82 1.48
CA SER A 342 -7.77 10.19 2.66
C SER A 342 -8.49 11.23 3.51
N GLN A 343 -9.52 10.82 4.25
CA GLN A 343 -10.38 11.67 5.09
C GLN A 343 -11.33 12.63 4.33
N THR A 344 -11.27 12.70 3.01
CA THR A 344 -12.26 13.45 2.23
C THR A 344 -13.63 12.84 2.43
N THR A 345 -14.60 13.60 2.93
CA THR A 345 -15.94 13.10 3.27
C THR A 345 -16.97 13.30 2.17
N ARG A 346 -16.79 14.33 1.34
CA ARG A 346 -17.70 14.65 0.24
C ARG A 346 -16.92 14.93 -1.03
N VAL A 347 -17.38 14.36 -2.13
CA VAL A 347 -16.84 14.63 -3.47
C VAL A 347 -17.98 15.12 -4.35
N LYS A 348 -17.79 16.26 -4.99
CA LYS A 348 -18.67 16.80 -6.02
C LYS A 348 -17.96 16.79 -7.36
N ILE A 349 -18.62 16.22 -8.36
CA ILE A 349 -18.15 16.15 -9.74
C ILE A 349 -19.17 16.92 -10.58
N SER A 350 -18.72 17.81 -11.44
CA SER A 350 -19.56 18.52 -12.40
C SER A 350 -19.01 18.33 -13.80
N GLY A 351 -19.93 18.14 -14.77
CA GLY A 351 -19.59 17.93 -16.18
C GLY A 351 -20.39 18.83 -17.11
N ARG A 352 -19.78 19.14 -18.26
CA ARG A 352 -20.39 19.91 -19.35
C ARG A 352 -20.21 19.16 -20.67
N SER A 353 -21.19 19.33 -21.55
CA SER A 353 -21.20 18.77 -22.92
C SER A 353 -20.35 19.55 -23.87
#